data_36c9daeb05c6ef2e57de26c7a8f0eb6d
#
_entry.id   36c9daeb05c6ef2e57de26c7a8f0eb6d
#
_cell.length_a   1.000
_cell.length_b   1.000
_cell.length_c   1.000
_cell.angle_alpha   90.00
_cell.angle_beta   90.00
_cell.angle_gamma   90.00
#
_symmetry.space_group_name_H-M   'P 1'
#
loop_
_entity.id
_entity.type
_entity.pdbx_description
1 polymer ?
#
loop_
_entity_poly.entity_id
_entity_poly.type
_entity_poly.pdbx_seq_one_letter_code
_entity_poly.pdbx_strand_id
1 'polypeptide(L)'
;MCAEGRPDETAWGDRIFAGEVSDAYLQRADVQRGYTIVIWRGRHVAEPTELSDDEAARYWLELLRVGRTLEAHLGPVKVNYELLGNSLPHLHTHVMPRYADDPRPGWPFPFPDGEPPPHPEAELRADAEALRRLM
;
A
#
# COMPACT_ATOMS: atom_id res chain seq x y z
N MET A 1 2.18 -10.28 9.32
CA MET A 1 2.26 -10.35 7.84
C MET A 1 2.70 -11.72 7.34
N CYS A 2 3.80 -12.27 7.80
CA CYS A 2 4.20 -13.62 7.37
C CYS A 2 3.19 -14.71 7.75
N ALA A 3 2.61 -14.62 8.93
CA ALA A 3 1.66 -15.62 9.45
C ALA A 3 0.29 -15.59 8.77
N GLU A 4 -0.07 -14.52 8.11
CA GLU A 4 -1.38 -14.34 7.47
C GLU A 4 -1.48 -15.05 6.12
N GLY A 5 -0.34 -15.42 5.52
CA GLY A 5 -0.31 -15.92 4.17
C GLY A 5 -0.58 -14.80 3.15
N ARG A 6 -1.28 -15.13 2.06
CA ARG A 6 -1.59 -14.19 0.97
C ARG A 6 -3.09 -14.18 0.66
N PRO A 7 -3.95 -13.79 1.63
CA PRO A 7 -5.40 -13.77 1.41
C PRO A 7 -5.83 -12.62 0.49
N ASP A 8 -6.98 -12.80 -0.15
CA ASP A 8 -7.58 -11.75 -0.99
C ASP A 8 -8.16 -10.61 -0.13
N GLU A 9 -8.63 -10.94 1.07
CA GLU A 9 -9.19 -9.97 2.01
C GLU A 9 -8.63 -10.19 3.40
N THR A 10 -8.43 -9.11 4.12
CA THR A 10 -8.09 -9.11 5.54
C THR A 10 -9.07 -8.18 6.28
N ALA A 11 -9.03 -8.21 7.62
CA ALA A 11 -9.82 -7.26 8.41
C ALA A 11 -9.42 -5.80 8.13
N TRP A 12 -8.20 -5.56 7.67
CA TRP A 12 -7.63 -4.23 7.48
C TRP A 12 -7.50 -3.79 6.01
N GLY A 13 -7.71 -4.68 5.03
CA GLY A 13 -7.59 -4.30 3.64
C GLY A 13 -7.96 -5.37 2.63
N ASP A 14 -8.17 -4.93 1.40
CA ASP A 14 -8.48 -5.79 0.25
C ASP A 14 -7.30 -5.83 -0.70
N ARG A 15 -6.90 -7.04 -1.12
CA ARG A 15 -5.77 -7.19 -2.03
C ARG A 15 -6.14 -6.69 -3.42
N ILE A 16 -5.36 -5.72 -3.91
CA ILE A 16 -5.54 -5.16 -5.26
C ILE A 16 -4.48 -5.66 -6.24
N PHE A 17 -3.39 -6.22 -5.75
CA PHE A 17 -2.31 -6.75 -6.58
C PHE A 17 -1.67 -7.96 -5.92
N ALA A 18 -1.49 -9.03 -6.69
CA ALA A 18 -0.75 -10.23 -6.29
C ALA A 18 0.44 -10.36 -7.22
N GLY A 19 1.59 -9.92 -6.77
CA GLY A 19 2.82 -9.94 -7.56
C GLY A 19 3.65 -11.20 -7.37
N GLU A 20 4.78 -11.23 -8.01
CA GLU A 20 5.75 -12.31 -7.87
C GLU A 20 6.43 -12.27 -6.50
N VAL A 21 6.80 -11.06 -6.04
CA VAL A 21 7.51 -10.86 -4.78
C VAL A 21 6.76 -10.00 -3.77
N SER A 22 5.59 -9.49 -4.12
CA SER A 22 4.80 -8.65 -3.21
C SER A 22 3.30 -8.79 -3.42
N ASP A 23 2.55 -8.37 -2.40
CA ASP A 23 1.11 -8.17 -2.47
C ASP A 23 0.81 -6.73 -2.08
N ALA A 24 -0.19 -6.13 -2.70
CA ALA A 24 -0.66 -4.80 -2.33
C ALA A 24 -2.09 -4.86 -1.82
N TYR A 25 -2.32 -4.21 -0.68
CA TYR A 25 -3.63 -4.16 -0.02
C TYR A 25 -4.11 -2.71 0.11
N LEU A 26 -5.28 -2.45 -0.46
CA LEU A 26 -5.98 -1.17 -0.26
C LEU A 26 -6.54 -1.14 1.16
N GLN A 27 -6.21 -0.12 1.92
CA GLN A 27 -6.57 -0.02 3.33
C GLN A 27 -8.06 0.24 3.52
N ARG A 28 -8.65 -0.47 4.48
CA ARG A 28 -10.07 -0.36 4.82
C ARG A 28 -10.36 0.86 5.69
N ALA A 29 -9.46 1.17 6.62
CA ALA A 29 -9.59 2.33 7.49
C ALA A 29 -9.50 3.63 6.69
N ASP A 30 -10.39 4.58 6.96
CA ASP A 30 -10.46 5.87 6.26
C ASP A 30 -9.36 6.84 6.74
N VAL A 31 -8.12 6.48 6.45
CA VAL A 31 -6.96 7.35 6.69
C VAL A 31 -6.82 8.33 5.52
N GLN A 32 -6.81 7.80 4.31
CA GLN A 32 -6.72 8.56 3.07
C GLN A 32 -7.20 7.67 1.92
N ARG A 33 -7.92 8.26 0.96
CA ARG A 33 -8.38 7.49 -0.21
C ARG A 33 -7.21 6.96 -1.01
N GLY A 34 -7.21 5.66 -1.30
CA GLY A 34 -6.15 5.01 -2.06
C GLY A 34 -4.92 4.61 -1.26
N TYR A 35 -4.94 4.84 0.07
CA TYR A 35 -3.86 4.39 0.94
C TYR A 35 -3.67 2.89 0.79
N THR A 36 -2.49 2.48 0.36
CA THR A 36 -2.17 1.10 0.03
C THR A 36 -0.90 0.67 0.75
N ILE A 37 -0.85 -0.58 1.19
CA ILE A 37 0.37 -1.17 1.75
C ILE A 37 0.85 -2.25 0.80
N VAL A 38 2.11 -2.15 0.36
CA VAL A 38 2.78 -3.16 -0.44
C VAL A 38 3.66 -3.99 0.47
N ILE A 39 3.40 -5.29 0.53
CA ILE A 39 4.04 -6.22 1.47
C ILE A 39 4.98 -7.15 0.69
N TRP A 40 6.24 -7.20 1.10
CA TRP A 40 7.19 -8.19 0.59
C TRP A 40 6.73 -9.60 0.94
N ARG A 41 6.84 -10.50 -0.01
CA ARG A 41 6.51 -11.92 0.13
C ARG A 41 7.73 -12.79 -0.20
N GLY A 42 7.68 -14.03 0.20
CA GLY A 42 8.78 -14.97 0.07
C GLY A 42 9.44 -15.23 1.40
N ARG A 43 10.78 -15.29 1.43
CA ARG A 43 11.50 -15.45 2.70
C ARG A 43 11.25 -14.25 3.60
N HIS A 44 11.34 -14.46 4.92
CA HIS A 44 11.14 -13.35 5.85
C HIS A 44 12.27 -12.32 5.73
N VAL A 45 11.91 -11.08 5.51
CA VAL A 45 12.82 -9.93 5.42
C VAL A 45 12.21 -8.79 6.23
N ALA A 46 13.00 -8.23 7.14
CA ALA A 46 12.58 -7.09 7.94
C ALA A 46 13.04 -5.76 7.33
N GLU A 47 14.29 -5.73 6.86
CA GLU A 47 14.90 -4.53 6.32
C GLU A 47 15.17 -4.66 4.81
N PRO A 48 15.00 -3.58 4.03
CA PRO A 48 15.28 -3.65 2.59
C PRO A 48 16.74 -3.98 2.28
N THR A 49 17.67 -3.69 3.20
CA THR A 49 19.09 -4.03 3.04
C THR A 49 19.37 -5.53 3.06
N GLU A 50 18.42 -6.34 3.52
CA GLU A 50 18.53 -7.80 3.52
C GLU A 50 18.20 -8.42 2.14
N LEU A 51 17.61 -7.63 1.23
CA LEU A 51 17.30 -8.09 -0.11
C LEU A 51 18.57 -8.20 -0.96
N SER A 52 18.62 -9.21 -1.84
CA SER A 52 19.61 -9.22 -2.90
C SER A 52 19.31 -8.14 -3.92
N ASP A 53 20.26 -7.81 -4.79
CA ASP A 53 20.03 -6.79 -5.84
C ASP A 53 18.86 -7.17 -6.76
N ASP A 54 18.75 -8.44 -7.13
CA ASP A 54 17.65 -8.93 -7.95
C ASP A 54 16.30 -8.85 -7.23
N GLU A 55 16.25 -9.25 -5.97
CA GLU A 55 15.05 -9.12 -5.13
C GLU A 55 14.63 -7.65 -4.98
N ALA A 56 15.59 -6.77 -4.72
CA ALA A 56 15.32 -5.34 -4.59
C ALA A 56 14.76 -4.74 -5.89
N ALA A 57 15.33 -5.11 -7.03
CA ALA A 57 14.85 -4.65 -8.33
C ALA A 57 13.41 -5.12 -8.59
N ARG A 58 13.10 -6.37 -8.32
CA ARG A 58 11.75 -6.94 -8.50
C ARG A 58 10.73 -6.26 -7.59
N TYR A 59 11.06 -6.10 -6.31
CA TYR A 59 10.18 -5.44 -5.35
C TYR A 59 9.90 -4.00 -5.77
N TRP A 60 10.93 -3.27 -6.16
CA TRP A 60 10.79 -1.88 -6.59
C TRP A 60 9.92 -1.74 -7.83
N LEU A 61 10.10 -2.63 -8.82
CA LEU A 61 9.27 -2.61 -10.04
C LEU A 61 7.79 -2.89 -9.74
N GLU A 62 7.50 -3.83 -8.84
CA GLU A 62 6.12 -4.09 -8.42
C GLU A 62 5.54 -2.92 -7.65
N LEU A 63 6.32 -2.32 -6.75
CA LEU A 63 5.93 -1.12 -6.00
C LEU A 63 5.57 0.03 -6.95
N LEU A 64 6.38 0.28 -7.96
CA LEU A 64 6.12 1.32 -8.96
C LEU A 64 4.87 1.02 -9.79
N ARG A 65 4.62 -0.25 -10.09
CA ARG A 65 3.41 -0.66 -10.79
C ARG A 65 2.16 -0.30 -9.98
N VAL A 66 2.19 -0.54 -8.69
CA VAL A 66 1.11 -0.14 -7.77
C VAL A 66 0.94 1.38 -7.77
N GLY A 67 2.04 2.11 -7.65
CA GLY A 67 2.02 3.57 -7.64
C GLY A 67 1.43 4.15 -8.93
N ARG A 68 1.86 3.66 -10.09
CA ARG A 68 1.33 4.09 -11.39
C ARG A 68 -0.17 3.82 -11.52
N THR A 69 -0.62 2.69 -11.00
CA THR A 69 -2.04 2.33 -11.02
C THR A 69 -2.86 3.28 -10.16
N LEU A 70 -2.37 3.60 -8.96
CA LEU A 70 -3.01 4.59 -8.09
C LEU A 70 -3.08 5.97 -8.76
N GLU A 71 -2.00 6.38 -9.40
CA GLU A 71 -1.96 7.65 -10.14
C GLU A 71 -2.99 7.68 -11.27
N ALA A 72 -3.10 6.61 -12.04
CA ALA A 72 -4.02 6.52 -13.16
C ALA A 72 -5.49 6.56 -12.72
N HIS A 73 -5.81 5.89 -11.62
CA HIS A 73 -7.19 5.81 -11.14
C HIS A 73 -7.63 7.04 -10.33
N LEU A 74 -6.77 7.55 -9.46
CA LEU A 74 -7.14 8.57 -8.48
C LEU A 74 -6.69 10.00 -8.85
N GLY A 75 -5.70 10.13 -9.72
CA GLY A 75 -5.17 11.43 -10.12
C GLY A 75 -4.59 12.28 -8.98
N PRO A 76 -3.81 11.70 -8.05
CA PRO A 76 -3.23 12.50 -6.96
C PRO A 76 -2.21 13.50 -7.48
N VAL A 77 -1.97 14.57 -6.70
CA VAL A 77 -0.92 15.56 -7.03
C VAL A 77 0.47 15.03 -6.66
N LYS A 78 0.56 14.03 -5.78
CA LYS A 78 1.80 13.41 -5.33
C LYS A 78 1.47 12.03 -4.76
N VAL A 79 2.43 11.11 -4.83
CA VAL A 79 2.37 9.84 -4.11
C VAL A 79 3.59 9.74 -3.21
N ASN A 80 3.38 9.48 -1.93
CA ASN A 80 4.46 9.21 -0.98
C ASN A 80 4.67 7.72 -0.82
N TYR A 81 5.94 7.33 -0.71
CA TYR A 81 6.36 5.95 -0.48
C TYR A 81 7.16 5.94 0.83
N GLU A 82 6.68 5.23 1.84
CA GLU A 82 7.28 5.24 3.17
C GLU A 82 7.61 3.82 3.64
N LEU A 83 8.90 3.57 3.86
CA LEU A 83 9.42 2.33 4.42
C LEU A 83 9.67 2.50 5.90
N LEU A 84 8.67 2.29 6.73
CA LEU A 84 8.75 2.51 8.18
C LEU A 84 9.18 1.24 8.93
N GLY A 85 8.26 0.36 9.25
CA GLY A 85 8.58 -0.93 9.88
C GLY A 85 8.99 -0.85 11.35
N ASN A 86 8.74 0.27 12.03
CA ASN A 86 9.14 0.44 13.42
C ASN A 86 8.37 -0.47 14.38
N SER A 87 7.11 -0.77 14.06
CA SER A 87 6.25 -1.61 14.90
C SER A 87 6.18 -3.04 14.40
N LEU A 88 6.33 -3.26 13.10
CA LEU A 88 6.14 -4.55 12.47
C LEU A 88 7.37 -4.90 11.63
N PRO A 89 8.24 -5.81 12.11
CA PRO A 89 9.50 -6.13 11.45
C PRO A 89 9.31 -7.08 10.26
N HIS A 90 8.51 -6.66 9.29
CA HIS A 90 8.29 -7.33 8.02
C HIS A 90 8.30 -6.27 6.93
N LEU A 91 9.16 -6.41 5.93
CA LEU A 91 9.32 -5.41 4.88
C LEU A 91 8.00 -5.09 4.20
N HIS A 92 7.57 -3.85 4.31
CA HIS A 92 6.38 -3.32 3.65
C HIS A 92 6.56 -1.83 3.39
N THR A 93 5.86 -1.35 2.38
CA THR A 93 5.92 0.05 1.97
C THR A 93 4.51 0.64 2.00
N HIS A 94 4.38 1.78 2.68
CA HIS A 94 3.16 2.57 2.67
C HIS A 94 3.15 3.42 1.41
N VAL A 95 2.09 3.31 0.62
CA VAL A 95 1.89 4.10 -0.60
C VAL A 95 0.70 5.01 -0.36
N MET A 96 0.98 6.31 -0.23
CA MET A 96 0.00 7.30 0.20
C MET A 96 -0.24 8.33 -0.89
N PRO A 97 -1.40 8.27 -1.59
CA PRO A 97 -1.77 9.34 -2.51
C PRO A 97 -2.02 10.64 -1.76
N ARG A 98 -1.53 11.75 -2.30
CA ARG A 98 -1.72 13.09 -1.74
C ARG A 98 -2.55 13.91 -2.74
N TYR A 99 -3.53 14.65 -2.23
CA TYR A 99 -4.47 15.39 -3.07
C TYR A 99 -4.33 16.90 -2.85
N ALA A 100 -4.96 17.70 -3.73
CA ALA A 100 -4.88 19.17 -3.66
C ALA A 100 -5.42 19.74 -2.33
N ASP A 101 -6.39 19.04 -1.71
CA ASP A 101 -6.98 19.41 -0.41
C ASP A 101 -6.27 18.76 0.79
N ASP A 102 -5.02 18.41 0.63
CA ASP A 102 -4.20 17.73 1.64
C ASP A 102 -4.19 18.51 2.97
N PRO A 103 -4.38 17.82 4.11
CA PRO A 103 -4.39 18.49 5.42
C PRO A 103 -3.02 19.07 5.82
N ARG A 104 -1.92 18.55 5.24
CA ARG A 104 -0.56 19.02 5.54
C ARG A 104 0.29 19.08 4.27
N PRO A 105 0.02 20.05 3.39
CA PRO A 105 0.84 20.22 2.17
C PRO A 105 2.31 20.46 2.53
N GLY A 106 3.21 19.79 1.81
CA GLY A 106 4.65 19.93 2.03
C GLY A 106 5.23 19.08 3.15
N TRP A 107 4.40 18.35 3.88
CA TRP A 107 4.82 17.47 4.98
C TRP A 107 4.41 16.03 4.73
N PRO A 108 5.04 15.04 5.38
CA PRO A 108 4.54 13.68 5.37
C PRO A 108 3.09 13.62 5.86
N PHE A 109 2.30 12.68 5.36
CA PHE A 109 0.91 12.54 5.77
C PHE A 109 0.84 12.20 7.27
N PRO A 110 0.03 12.91 8.06
CA PRO A 110 -0.09 12.63 9.48
C PRO A 110 -0.94 11.38 9.70
N PHE A 111 -0.35 10.34 10.28
CA PHE A 111 -1.11 9.16 10.69
C PHE A 111 -1.97 9.51 11.89
N PRO A 112 -3.23 9.03 11.92
CA PRO A 112 -4.12 9.33 13.04
C PRO A 112 -3.69 8.63 14.32
N ASP A 113 -4.04 9.22 15.47
CA ASP A 113 -3.93 8.56 16.76
C ASP A 113 -5.13 7.61 16.89
N GLY A 114 -4.87 6.32 16.83
CA GLY A 114 -5.92 5.31 16.86
C GLY A 114 -6.41 4.92 15.47
N GLU A 115 -7.45 4.12 15.43
CA GLU A 115 -8.00 3.56 14.21
C GLU A 115 -9.22 4.36 13.75
N PRO A 116 -9.14 5.02 12.56
CA PRO A 116 -10.31 5.71 12.03
C PRO A 116 -11.39 4.72 11.60
N PRO A 117 -12.64 5.17 11.41
CA PRO A 117 -13.69 4.32 10.89
C PRO A 117 -13.35 3.82 9.48
N PRO A 118 -13.94 2.72 9.02
CA PRO A 118 -13.69 2.24 7.68
C PRO A 118 -14.28 3.17 6.62
N HIS A 119 -13.69 3.15 5.43
CA HIS A 119 -14.32 3.76 4.25
C HIS A 119 -15.71 3.14 4.03
N PRO A 120 -16.65 3.88 3.43
CA PRO A 120 -17.90 3.27 2.98
C PRO A 120 -17.61 2.05 2.10
N GLU A 121 -18.24 0.93 2.41
CA GLU A 121 -17.96 -0.36 1.76
C GLU A 121 -18.07 -0.30 0.23
N ALA A 122 -19.09 0.40 -0.27
CA ALA A 122 -19.30 0.52 -1.72
C ALA A 122 -18.18 1.29 -2.42
N GLU A 123 -17.63 2.34 -1.78
CA GLU A 123 -16.53 3.14 -2.32
C GLU A 123 -15.24 2.34 -2.31
N LEU A 124 -14.95 1.67 -1.22
CA LEU A 124 -13.76 0.82 -1.10
C LEU A 124 -13.76 -0.29 -2.14
N ARG A 125 -14.90 -0.95 -2.30
CA ARG A 125 -15.07 -2.03 -3.28
C ARG A 125 -14.91 -1.53 -4.71
N ALA A 126 -15.50 -0.39 -5.04
CA ALA A 126 -15.38 0.22 -6.36
C ALA A 126 -13.92 0.59 -6.69
N ASP A 127 -13.21 1.18 -5.75
CA ASP A 127 -11.80 1.51 -5.92
C ASP A 127 -10.96 0.23 -6.07
N ALA A 128 -11.17 -0.77 -5.24
CA ALA A 128 -10.44 -2.03 -5.32
C ALA A 128 -10.63 -2.73 -6.69
N GLU A 129 -11.86 -2.79 -7.18
CA GLU A 129 -12.15 -3.38 -8.49
C GLU A 129 -11.50 -2.60 -9.64
N ALA A 130 -11.57 -1.26 -9.59
CA ALA A 130 -10.96 -0.41 -10.61
C ALA A 130 -9.44 -0.57 -10.62
N LEU A 131 -8.81 -0.60 -9.45
CA LEU A 131 -7.36 -0.78 -9.33
C LEU A 131 -6.92 -2.16 -9.84
N ARG A 132 -7.66 -3.22 -9.50
CA ARG A 132 -7.36 -4.56 -10.02
C ARG A 132 -7.40 -4.63 -11.54
N ARG A 133 -8.35 -3.95 -12.17
CA ARG A 133 -8.47 -3.93 -13.64
C ARG A 133 -7.31 -3.23 -14.33
N LEU A 134 -6.67 -2.28 -13.65
CA LEU A 134 -5.55 -1.50 -14.19
C LEU A 134 -4.18 -2.15 -13.96
N MET A 135 -4.09 -3.16 -13.11
CA MET A 135 -2.81 -3.83 -12.79
C MET A 135 -2.29 -4.74 -13.90
#